data_fd12a6f387206901c9dfa82f9fcc81a0
#
_entry.id   fd12a6f387206901c9dfa82f9fcc81a0
#
_cell.length_a   1.000
_cell.length_b   1.000
_cell.length_c   1.000
_cell.angle_alpha   90.00
_cell.angle_beta   90.00
_cell.angle_gamma   90.00
#
_symmetry.space_group_name_H-M   'P 1'
#
loop_
_entity.id
_entity.type
_entity.pdbx_description
1 polymer ?
#
loop_
_entity_poly.entity_id
_entity_poly.type
_entity_poly.pdbx_seq_one_letter_code
_entity_poly.pdbx_strand_id
1 'polypeptide(L)'
;MDNGIAGIDHIIIGVRDLEAARRQWVRLGFTLTPRGRHIGQGTANYCIMFGRDYLELLGFVARDEHAHRLENFLAQREGPMAVAFAPGRDAAATAAELAARGLHPSTPRALGRALELPEGAVTPRFSLLNLPPEETPALDCFICGQLTPKLVRRPDWLSHPNGVVGIKTVHLVADDPAALAPAYRRLFGDDRVAATLNGVEIDTGRNRLIFARPSLSGTDGPPPAITALELRVASRDAASVYLKNAGIAFMGLPDGRLAVSPAEATGTSLLFGE
;
A
#
# COMPACT_ATOMS: atom_id res chain seq x y z
N MET A 1 -0.15 -16.49 -18.23
CA MET A 1 -0.27 -15.32 -19.12
C MET A 1 -0.05 -14.08 -18.28
N ASP A 2 0.64 -13.08 -18.81
CA ASP A 2 0.78 -11.79 -18.14
C ASP A 2 -0.62 -11.16 -18.09
N ASN A 3 -1.10 -10.77 -16.92
CA ASN A 3 -2.49 -10.32 -16.72
C ASN A 3 -2.61 -8.80 -16.56
N GLY A 4 -1.63 -8.06 -17.08
CA GLY A 4 -1.61 -6.61 -17.05
C GLY A 4 -1.21 -5.99 -15.70
N ILE A 5 -1.19 -6.76 -14.60
CA ILE A 5 -0.78 -6.32 -13.28
C ILE A 5 0.35 -7.19 -12.76
N ALA A 6 1.45 -6.56 -12.31
CA ALA A 6 2.67 -7.21 -11.85
C ALA A 6 2.79 -7.30 -10.31
N GLY A 7 1.76 -6.94 -9.58
CA GLY A 7 1.76 -6.92 -8.11
C GLY A 7 1.37 -5.56 -7.53
N ILE A 8 1.58 -5.39 -6.23
CA ILE A 8 1.42 -4.10 -5.57
C ILE A 8 2.64 -3.22 -5.90
N ASP A 9 2.42 -1.96 -6.26
CA ASP A 9 3.45 -0.93 -6.33
C ASP A 9 3.62 -0.26 -4.98
N HIS A 10 2.51 0.16 -4.34
CA HIS A 10 2.55 0.74 -3.01
C HIS A 10 1.20 0.70 -2.28
N ILE A 11 1.28 0.93 -0.96
CA ILE A 11 0.11 1.15 -0.10
C ILE A 11 0.16 2.59 0.39
N ILE A 12 -0.94 3.31 0.21
CA ILE A 12 -1.11 4.66 0.76
C ILE A 12 -1.61 4.55 2.20
N ILE A 13 -0.92 5.22 3.11
CA ILE A 13 -1.26 5.36 4.52
C ILE A 13 -1.58 6.83 4.77
N GLY A 14 -2.86 7.15 4.95
CA GLY A 14 -3.33 8.50 5.24
C GLY A 14 -2.97 8.90 6.67
N VAL A 15 -2.34 10.07 6.83
CA VAL A 15 -1.90 10.59 8.13
C VAL A 15 -2.28 12.06 8.30
N ARG A 16 -2.70 12.44 9.53
CA ARG A 16 -3.11 13.84 9.84
C ARG A 16 -1.92 14.77 10.02
N ASP A 17 -0.87 14.29 10.69
CA ASP A 17 0.40 14.99 10.87
C ASP A 17 1.52 14.19 10.22
N LEU A 18 1.97 14.64 9.06
CA LEU A 18 2.97 13.95 8.25
C LEU A 18 4.34 13.89 8.95
N GLU A 19 4.72 14.92 9.71
CA GLU A 19 5.98 14.94 10.43
C GLU A 19 5.95 14.08 11.71
N ALA A 20 4.82 14.03 12.40
CA ALA A 20 4.64 13.09 13.52
C ALA A 20 4.67 11.64 13.03
N ALA A 21 3.97 11.34 11.95
CA ALA A 21 4.01 10.03 11.30
C ALA A 21 5.44 9.65 10.90
N ARG A 22 6.18 10.57 10.24
CA ARG A 22 7.58 10.35 9.90
C ARG A 22 8.41 9.93 11.12
N ARG A 23 8.31 10.65 12.23
CA ARG A 23 9.06 10.33 13.47
C ARG A 23 8.68 8.96 14.02
N GLN A 24 7.38 8.63 14.02
CA GLN A 24 6.88 7.35 14.50
C GLN A 24 7.39 6.17 13.66
N TRP A 25 7.37 6.30 12.33
CA TRP A 25 7.83 5.26 11.42
C TRP A 25 9.36 5.10 11.41
N VAL A 26 10.12 6.19 11.66
CA VAL A 26 11.57 6.09 11.93
C VAL A 26 11.84 5.30 13.21
N ARG A 27 11.07 5.53 14.29
CA ARG A 27 11.19 4.75 15.54
C ARG A 27 10.87 3.27 15.32
N LEU A 28 9.92 2.93 14.44
CA LEU A 28 9.63 1.55 14.02
C LEU A 28 10.78 0.89 13.23
N GLY A 29 11.84 1.63 12.88
CA GLY A 29 13.01 1.13 12.16
C GLY A 29 12.90 1.18 10.66
N PHE A 30 12.05 2.04 10.13
CA PHE A 30 11.98 2.29 8.70
C PHE A 30 12.87 3.47 8.29
N THR A 31 13.58 3.32 7.18
CA THR A 31 14.24 4.40 6.46
C THR A 31 13.22 5.06 5.54
N LEU A 32 13.04 6.38 5.68
CA LEU A 32 12.11 7.14 4.85
C LEU A 32 12.88 7.98 3.82
N THR A 33 12.29 8.15 2.63
CA THR A 33 12.80 9.10 1.64
C THR A 33 12.72 10.53 2.18
N PRO A 34 13.43 11.50 1.60
CA PRO A 34 13.09 12.91 1.74
C PRO A 34 11.63 13.18 1.37
N ARG A 35 11.09 14.32 1.84
CA ARG A 35 9.71 14.68 1.56
C ARG A 35 9.45 14.88 0.07
N GLY A 36 8.37 14.28 -0.41
CA GLY A 36 7.83 14.50 -1.74
C GLY A 36 6.59 15.39 -1.69
N ARG A 37 6.44 16.27 -2.70
CA ARG A 37 5.24 17.10 -2.90
C ARG A 37 4.61 16.76 -4.24
N HIS A 38 3.34 16.42 -4.25
CA HIS A 38 2.62 16.19 -5.49
C HIS A 38 2.41 17.51 -6.22
N ILE A 39 2.84 17.56 -7.48
CA ILE A 39 2.74 18.77 -8.30
C ILE A 39 1.28 18.99 -8.70
N GLY A 40 0.77 20.16 -8.39
CA GLY A 40 -0.64 20.51 -8.64
C GLY A 40 -1.64 19.92 -7.64
N GLN A 41 -1.17 19.41 -6.50
CA GLN A 41 -2.01 18.87 -5.42
C GLN A 41 -1.53 19.36 -4.06
N GLY A 42 -2.47 19.53 -3.11
CA GLY A 42 -2.19 19.98 -1.74
C GLY A 42 -1.63 18.90 -0.81
N THR A 43 -1.02 17.83 -1.36
CA THR A 43 -0.53 16.69 -0.59
C THR A 43 0.99 16.54 -0.69
N ALA A 44 1.58 16.03 0.40
CA ALA A 44 2.98 15.61 0.45
C ALA A 44 3.09 14.23 1.08
N ASN A 45 4.24 13.61 0.91
CA ASN A 45 4.48 12.26 1.38
C ASN A 45 5.90 12.03 1.88
N TYR A 46 6.06 10.97 2.66
CA TYR A 46 7.30 10.25 2.89
C TYR A 46 7.11 8.80 2.43
N CYS A 47 8.08 8.25 1.71
CA CYS A 47 8.00 6.86 1.24
C CYS A 47 9.01 5.97 1.98
N ILE A 48 8.60 4.74 2.25
CA ILE A 48 9.42 3.66 2.78
C ILE A 48 9.63 2.68 1.64
N MET A 49 10.80 2.77 0.99
CA MET A 49 11.06 2.09 -0.28
C MET A 49 11.59 0.67 -0.05
N PHE A 50 11.02 -0.31 -0.71
CA PHE A 50 11.55 -1.66 -0.80
C PHE A 50 12.05 -1.95 -2.21
N GLY A 51 12.57 -3.12 -2.44
CA GLY A 51 13.13 -3.48 -3.73
C GLY A 51 12.15 -3.39 -4.91
N ARG A 52 10.86 -3.68 -4.67
CA ARG A 52 9.83 -3.73 -5.72
C ARG A 52 8.57 -2.93 -5.43
N ASP A 53 8.26 -2.72 -4.16
CA ASP A 53 7.09 -2.03 -3.66
C ASP A 53 7.48 -0.99 -2.60
N TYR A 54 6.53 -0.26 -2.03
CA TYR A 54 6.79 0.69 -0.96
C TYR A 54 5.51 1.03 -0.16
N LEU A 55 5.70 1.65 1.01
CA LEU A 55 4.63 2.31 1.77
C LEU A 55 4.73 3.82 1.57
N GLU A 56 3.60 4.49 1.43
CA GLU A 56 3.51 5.93 1.27
C GLU A 56 2.73 6.55 2.42
N LEU A 57 3.41 7.30 3.29
CA LEU A 57 2.75 8.15 4.27
C LEU A 57 2.27 9.41 3.56
N LEU A 58 0.96 9.60 3.42
CA LEU A 58 0.34 10.70 2.70
C LEU A 58 -0.36 11.65 3.65
N GLY A 59 0.00 12.93 3.59
CA GLY A 59 -0.61 13.99 4.40
C GLY A 59 -0.83 15.27 3.63
N PHE A 60 -1.50 16.25 4.26
CA PHE A 60 -1.73 17.57 3.69
C PHE A 60 -0.52 18.49 3.86
N VAL A 61 -0.31 19.36 2.86
CA VAL A 61 0.52 20.58 2.97
C VAL A 61 -0.30 21.84 2.66
N ALA A 62 -1.38 21.68 1.89
CA ALA A 62 -2.41 22.68 1.67
C ALA A 62 -3.73 21.96 1.41
N ARG A 63 -4.86 22.60 1.69
CA ARG A 63 -6.18 22.05 1.31
C ARG A 63 -6.54 22.58 -0.07
N ASP A 64 -6.87 21.65 -0.97
CA ASP A 64 -7.34 21.96 -2.32
C ASP A 64 -8.44 20.98 -2.74
N GLU A 65 -9.04 21.21 -3.92
CA GLU A 65 -10.11 20.37 -4.44
C GLU A 65 -9.72 18.91 -4.75
N HIS A 66 -8.43 18.63 -4.94
CA HIS A 66 -7.90 17.30 -5.21
C HIS A 66 -7.69 16.48 -3.92
N ALA A 67 -7.77 17.13 -2.77
CA ALA A 67 -7.48 16.54 -1.47
C ALA A 67 -8.72 15.90 -0.81
N HIS A 68 -9.92 16.05 -1.35
CA HIS A 68 -11.17 15.57 -0.73
C HIS A 68 -11.18 14.09 -0.35
N ARG A 69 -10.56 13.24 -1.17
CA ARG A 69 -10.49 11.80 -0.87
C ARG A 69 -9.71 11.54 0.42
N LEU A 70 -8.56 12.17 0.58
CA LEU A 70 -7.75 12.06 1.79
C LEU A 70 -8.46 12.74 2.97
N GLU A 71 -9.10 13.89 2.76
CA GLU A 71 -9.86 14.62 3.78
C GLU A 71 -11.00 13.75 4.35
N ASN A 72 -11.82 13.16 3.50
CA ASN A 72 -12.91 12.27 3.90
C ASN A 72 -12.42 11.04 4.68
N PHE A 73 -11.29 10.46 4.26
CA PHE A 73 -10.67 9.35 4.97
C PHE A 73 -10.18 9.76 6.36
N LEU A 74 -9.43 10.87 6.44
CA LEU A 74 -8.85 11.37 7.69
C LEU A 74 -9.88 11.94 8.66
N ALA A 75 -11.07 12.31 8.20
CA ALA A 75 -12.19 12.66 9.07
C ALA A 75 -12.64 11.46 9.92
N GLN A 76 -12.45 10.24 9.41
CA GLN A 76 -12.85 9.02 10.11
C GLN A 76 -11.67 8.38 10.87
N ARG A 77 -10.52 8.20 10.22
CA ARG A 77 -9.36 7.49 10.78
C ARG A 77 -8.05 7.89 10.11
N GLU A 78 -6.95 7.44 10.68
CA GLU A 78 -5.65 7.32 10.02
C GLU A 78 -5.39 5.86 9.64
N GLY A 79 -4.37 5.61 8.82
CA GLY A 79 -3.94 4.27 8.46
C GLY A 79 -4.04 3.95 6.97
N PRO A 80 -3.99 2.66 6.60
CA PRO A 80 -4.02 2.25 5.20
C PRO A 80 -5.34 2.64 4.54
N MET A 81 -5.27 3.33 3.39
CA MET A 81 -6.46 3.83 2.69
C MET A 81 -6.62 3.31 1.27
N ALA A 82 -5.51 3.05 0.57
CA ALA A 82 -5.58 2.64 -0.82
C ALA A 82 -4.39 1.76 -1.24
N VAL A 83 -4.60 0.97 -2.29
CA VAL A 83 -3.59 0.12 -2.92
C VAL A 83 -3.30 0.64 -4.32
N ALA A 84 -2.04 0.90 -4.64
CA ALA A 84 -1.60 1.10 -6.01
C ALA A 84 -1.00 -0.20 -6.55
N PHE A 85 -1.47 -0.64 -7.71
CA PHE A 85 -0.92 -1.81 -8.40
C PHE A 85 0.17 -1.40 -9.40
N ALA A 86 1.20 -2.22 -9.51
CA ALA A 86 2.21 -2.07 -10.55
C ALA A 86 1.67 -2.59 -11.89
N PRO A 87 1.80 -1.85 -13.00
CA PRO A 87 1.46 -2.37 -14.31
C PRO A 87 2.47 -3.45 -14.74
N GLY A 88 2.01 -4.45 -15.48
CA GLY A 88 2.86 -5.50 -16.04
C GLY A 88 3.74 -5.00 -17.18
N ARG A 89 3.29 -3.93 -17.85
CA ARG A 89 3.94 -3.26 -18.99
C ARG A 89 3.86 -1.73 -18.82
N ASP A 90 4.07 -0.97 -19.87
CA ASP A 90 3.74 0.46 -19.83
C ASP A 90 2.23 0.69 -19.65
N ALA A 91 1.85 1.88 -19.21
CA ALA A 91 0.47 2.15 -18.83
C ALA A 91 -0.52 2.03 -20.00
N ALA A 92 -0.11 2.37 -21.24
CA ALA A 92 -0.99 2.27 -22.40
C ALA A 92 -1.22 0.81 -22.81
N ALA A 93 -0.18 -0.01 -22.82
CA ALA A 93 -0.29 -1.45 -23.08
C ALA A 93 -1.11 -2.16 -21.99
N THR A 94 -0.91 -1.78 -20.72
CA THR A 94 -1.70 -2.30 -19.59
C THR A 94 -3.18 -1.92 -19.73
N ALA A 95 -3.49 -0.69 -20.10
CA ALA A 95 -4.88 -0.26 -20.34
C ALA A 95 -5.54 -1.06 -21.47
N ALA A 96 -4.82 -1.27 -22.58
CA ALA A 96 -5.33 -2.06 -23.72
C ALA A 96 -5.58 -3.52 -23.32
N GLU A 97 -4.69 -4.11 -22.53
CA GLU A 97 -4.83 -5.50 -22.04
C GLU A 97 -6.02 -5.66 -21.09
N LEU A 98 -6.22 -4.74 -20.16
CA LEU A 98 -7.37 -4.72 -19.26
C LEU A 98 -8.69 -4.52 -20.04
N ALA A 99 -8.69 -3.62 -21.02
CA ALA A 99 -9.85 -3.40 -21.89
C ALA A 99 -10.20 -4.66 -22.72
N ALA A 100 -9.22 -5.39 -23.22
CA ALA A 100 -9.43 -6.66 -23.93
C ALA A 100 -10.07 -7.74 -23.04
N ARG A 101 -9.98 -7.60 -21.71
CA ARG A 101 -10.61 -8.47 -20.69
C ARG A 101 -11.98 -7.96 -20.23
N GLY A 102 -12.50 -6.92 -20.88
CA GLY A 102 -13.81 -6.32 -20.56
C GLY A 102 -13.79 -5.42 -19.33
N LEU A 103 -12.62 -4.88 -18.94
CA LEU A 103 -12.47 -3.85 -17.94
C LEU A 103 -12.43 -2.47 -18.59
N HIS A 104 -12.69 -1.40 -17.83
CA HIS A 104 -12.81 -0.04 -18.34
C HIS A 104 -11.75 0.89 -17.71
N PRO A 105 -10.45 0.65 -17.93
CA PRO A 105 -9.42 1.53 -17.40
C PRO A 105 -9.52 2.94 -18.00
N SER A 106 -9.23 3.95 -17.19
CA SER A 106 -9.12 5.33 -17.71
C SER A 106 -7.96 5.46 -18.69
N THR A 107 -7.91 6.56 -19.44
CA THR A 107 -6.69 6.95 -20.15
C THR A 107 -5.55 7.19 -19.16
N PRO A 108 -4.29 6.86 -19.52
CA PRO A 108 -3.13 7.12 -18.68
C PRO A 108 -2.98 8.60 -18.36
N ARG A 109 -2.86 8.96 -17.07
CA ARG A 109 -2.66 10.32 -16.60
C ARG A 109 -1.28 10.47 -15.98
N ALA A 110 -0.53 11.49 -16.39
CA ALA A 110 0.77 11.79 -15.82
C ALA A 110 0.62 12.41 -14.42
N LEU A 111 1.52 12.02 -13.51
CA LEU A 111 1.70 12.64 -12.20
C LEU A 111 3.19 12.90 -11.98
N GLY A 112 3.53 14.07 -11.42
CA GLY A 112 4.86 14.41 -10.97
C GLY A 112 4.89 14.64 -9.46
N ARG A 113 6.01 14.31 -8.84
CA ARG A 113 6.27 14.56 -7.42
C ARG A 113 7.61 15.24 -7.27
N ALA A 114 7.65 16.47 -6.77
CA ALA A 114 8.90 17.13 -6.42
C ALA A 114 9.47 16.50 -5.15
N LEU A 115 10.64 15.85 -5.25
CA LEU A 115 11.34 15.22 -4.14
C LEU A 115 12.44 16.16 -3.64
N GLU A 116 12.37 16.56 -2.38
CA GLU A 116 13.23 17.57 -1.74
C GLU A 116 14.54 16.93 -1.28
N LEU A 117 15.55 16.86 -2.15
CA LEU A 117 16.87 16.33 -1.81
C LEU A 117 17.80 17.42 -1.30
N PRO A 118 18.80 17.08 -0.46
CA PRO A 118 19.81 18.05 0.00
C PRO A 118 20.58 18.71 -1.16
N GLU A 119 20.82 17.96 -2.23
CA GLU A 119 21.53 18.42 -3.44
C GLU A 119 20.63 19.18 -4.44
N GLY A 120 19.36 19.37 -4.14
CA GLY A 120 18.37 20.01 -4.99
C GLY A 120 17.20 19.11 -5.32
N ALA A 121 16.06 19.68 -5.69
CA ALA A 121 14.85 18.92 -5.97
C ALA A 121 14.95 18.15 -7.29
N VAL A 122 14.46 16.92 -7.29
CA VAL A 122 14.24 16.11 -8.50
C VAL A 122 12.76 15.80 -8.65
N THR A 123 12.32 15.48 -9.86
CA THR A 123 10.91 15.23 -10.14
C THR A 123 10.68 13.81 -10.65
N PRO A 124 10.48 12.82 -9.76
CA PRO A 124 9.93 11.53 -10.14
C PRO A 124 8.61 11.68 -10.90
N ARG A 125 8.44 10.87 -11.95
CA ARG A 125 7.25 10.86 -12.79
C ARG A 125 6.58 9.50 -12.77
N PHE A 126 5.24 9.54 -12.85
CA PHE A 126 4.37 8.39 -12.79
C PHE A 126 3.30 8.47 -13.88
N SER A 127 2.75 7.34 -14.25
CA SER A 127 1.58 7.23 -15.10
C SER A 127 0.49 6.49 -14.37
N LEU A 128 -0.66 7.10 -14.18
CA LEU A 128 -1.77 6.58 -13.39
C LEU A 128 -2.91 6.10 -14.29
N LEU A 129 -3.49 4.95 -13.96
CA LEU A 129 -4.74 4.44 -14.52
C LEU A 129 -5.71 4.19 -13.38
N ASN A 130 -6.96 4.61 -13.55
CA ASN A 130 -8.04 4.27 -12.63
C ASN A 130 -8.95 3.22 -13.26
N LEU A 131 -9.54 2.39 -12.42
CA LEU A 131 -10.63 1.49 -12.76
C LEU A 131 -11.92 2.01 -12.11
N PRO A 132 -13.09 1.78 -12.73
CA PRO A 132 -14.36 2.03 -12.07
C PRO A 132 -14.46 1.27 -10.74
N PRO A 133 -15.06 1.86 -9.68
CA PRO A 133 -15.15 1.21 -8.37
C PRO A 133 -15.84 -0.16 -8.37
N GLU A 134 -16.78 -0.36 -9.30
CA GLU A 134 -17.49 -1.64 -9.49
C GLU A 134 -16.59 -2.76 -10.03
N GLU A 135 -15.43 -2.42 -10.60
CA GLU A 135 -14.45 -3.40 -11.09
C GLU A 135 -13.45 -3.81 -10.01
N THR A 136 -13.36 -3.01 -8.94
CA THR A 136 -12.51 -3.28 -7.77
C THR A 136 -13.31 -3.11 -6.47
N PRO A 137 -14.43 -3.85 -6.31
CA PRO A 137 -15.32 -3.65 -5.17
C PRO A 137 -14.61 -3.89 -3.84
N ALA A 138 -14.98 -3.10 -2.83
CA ALA A 138 -14.41 -3.12 -1.48
C ALA A 138 -12.91 -2.73 -1.40
N LEU A 139 -12.30 -2.22 -2.47
CA LEU A 139 -10.91 -1.77 -2.48
C LEU A 139 -10.78 -0.43 -3.20
N ASP A 140 -10.30 0.56 -2.49
CA ASP A 140 -9.85 1.79 -3.11
C ASP A 140 -8.46 1.55 -3.73
N CYS A 141 -8.36 1.58 -5.07
CA CYS A 141 -7.12 1.29 -5.77
C CYS A 141 -7.00 2.00 -7.11
N PHE A 142 -5.78 1.98 -7.62
CA PHE A 142 -5.43 2.46 -8.96
C PHE A 142 -4.18 1.72 -9.44
N ILE A 143 -3.77 1.94 -10.69
CA ILE A 143 -2.53 1.38 -11.24
C ILE A 143 -1.53 2.51 -11.40
N CYS A 144 -0.30 2.31 -10.90
CA CYS A 144 0.77 3.30 -10.90
C CYS A 144 2.02 2.78 -11.63
N GLY A 145 2.28 3.29 -12.82
CA GLY A 145 3.50 3.02 -13.57
C GLY A 145 4.62 3.99 -13.19
N GLN A 146 5.77 3.45 -12.81
CA GLN A 146 6.98 4.22 -12.47
C GLN A 146 7.73 4.62 -13.74
N LEU A 147 7.74 5.92 -14.11
CA LEU A 147 8.43 6.41 -15.33
C LEU A 147 9.90 6.72 -15.07
N THR A 148 10.26 7.03 -13.83
CA THR A 148 11.63 7.39 -13.42
C THR A 148 12.08 6.64 -12.16
N PRO A 149 12.05 5.29 -12.14
CA PRO A 149 12.24 4.51 -10.91
C PRO A 149 13.61 4.73 -10.24
N LYS A 150 14.65 5.05 -11.00
CA LYS A 150 15.99 5.32 -10.46
C LYS A 150 16.04 6.54 -9.54
N LEU A 151 15.11 7.50 -9.68
CA LEU A 151 15.06 8.69 -8.82
C LEU A 151 14.52 8.37 -7.43
N VAL A 152 13.72 7.30 -7.27
CA VAL A 152 13.06 6.93 -6.01
C VAL A 152 13.59 5.63 -5.38
N ARG A 153 14.27 4.77 -6.14
CA ARG A 153 14.84 3.50 -5.65
C ARG A 153 16.35 3.64 -5.47
N ARG A 154 16.74 4.57 -4.58
CA ARG A 154 18.17 4.76 -4.23
C ARG A 154 18.58 3.70 -3.20
N PRO A 155 19.80 3.12 -3.29
CA PRO A 155 20.25 2.06 -2.37
C PRO A 155 20.10 2.41 -0.90
N ASP A 156 20.39 3.66 -0.52
CA ASP A 156 20.34 4.13 0.86
C ASP A 156 18.91 4.11 1.46
N TRP A 157 17.88 4.06 0.64
CA TRP A 157 16.50 4.02 1.10
C TRP A 157 15.89 2.61 1.12
N LEU A 158 16.61 1.61 0.60
CA LEU A 158 16.12 0.23 0.51
C LEU A 158 16.49 -0.64 1.71
N SER A 159 17.29 -0.13 2.64
CA SER A 159 17.71 -0.84 3.85
C SER A 159 17.01 -0.26 5.08
N HIS A 160 16.43 -1.14 5.88
CA HIS A 160 15.66 -0.78 7.06
C HIS A 160 16.23 -1.46 8.30
N PRO A 161 16.51 -0.71 9.39
CA PRO A 161 17.01 -1.26 10.65
C PRO A 161 16.17 -2.40 11.24
N ASN A 162 14.84 -2.42 10.97
CA ASN A 162 13.93 -3.49 11.41
C ASN A 162 13.96 -4.74 10.51
N GLY A 163 14.78 -4.75 9.45
CA GLY A 163 14.95 -5.89 8.55
C GLY A 163 13.80 -6.14 7.56
N VAL A 164 12.84 -5.21 7.42
CA VAL A 164 11.75 -5.33 6.43
C VAL A 164 12.32 -5.18 5.02
N VAL A 165 11.87 -6.06 4.11
CA VAL A 165 12.34 -6.11 2.72
C VAL A 165 11.20 -5.96 1.68
N GLY A 166 9.94 -5.92 2.10
CA GLY A 166 8.81 -5.75 1.18
C GLY A 166 7.44 -5.98 1.81
N ILE A 167 6.41 -5.69 1.04
CA ILE A 167 5.02 -6.01 1.38
C ILE A 167 4.78 -7.47 1.03
N LYS A 168 4.15 -8.24 1.93
CA LYS A 168 3.80 -9.65 1.71
C LYS A 168 2.31 -9.80 1.43
N THR A 169 1.48 -9.31 2.35
CA THR A 169 0.02 -9.46 2.28
C THR A 169 -0.68 -8.18 2.76
N VAL A 170 -1.75 -7.81 2.09
CA VAL A 170 -2.70 -6.80 2.57
C VAL A 170 -3.95 -7.53 3.05
N HIS A 171 -4.31 -7.34 4.31
CA HIS A 171 -5.50 -7.90 4.92
C HIS A 171 -6.64 -6.88 4.87
N LEU A 172 -7.79 -7.32 4.39
CA LEU A 172 -8.98 -6.49 4.20
C LEU A 172 -10.20 -7.18 4.80
N VAL A 173 -11.18 -6.40 5.18
CA VAL A 173 -12.51 -6.88 5.56
C VAL A 173 -13.57 -6.40 4.58
N ALA A 174 -14.53 -7.27 4.30
CA ALA A 174 -15.72 -6.99 3.52
C ALA A 174 -16.90 -7.77 4.08
N ASP A 175 -18.13 -7.25 3.92
CA ASP A 175 -19.34 -7.91 4.42
C ASP A 175 -19.57 -9.27 3.78
N ASP A 176 -19.38 -9.36 2.45
CA ASP A 176 -19.43 -10.61 1.69
C ASP A 176 -18.19 -10.76 0.79
N PRO A 177 -17.07 -11.29 1.34
CA PRO A 177 -15.84 -11.47 0.56
C PRO A 177 -16.01 -12.41 -0.64
N ALA A 178 -16.89 -13.42 -0.56
CA ALA A 178 -17.10 -14.38 -1.64
C ALA A 178 -17.70 -13.72 -2.89
N ALA A 179 -18.56 -12.72 -2.70
CA ALA A 179 -19.14 -11.95 -3.80
C ALA A 179 -18.13 -11.12 -4.58
N LEU A 180 -16.93 -10.88 -4.04
CA LEU A 180 -15.87 -10.12 -4.69
C LEU A 180 -15.13 -10.94 -5.76
N ALA A 181 -15.11 -12.26 -5.64
CA ALA A 181 -14.30 -13.14 -6.48
C ALA A 181 -14.50 -12.95 -7.99
N PRO A 182 -15.72 -12.78 -8.55
CA PRO A 182 -15.89 -12.58 -9.98
C PRO A 182 -15.23 -11.32 -10.53
N ALA A 183 -15.28 -10.20 -9.80
CA ALA A 183 -14.62 -8.95 -10.21
C ALA A 183 -13.10 -9.12 -10.24
N TYR A 184 -12.54 -9.69 -9.18
CA TYR A 184 -11.09 -9.89 -9.07
C TYR A 184 -10.55 -10.97 -10.02
N ARG A 185 -11.35 -11.97 -10.40
CA ARG A 185 -11.00 -12.92 -11.48
C ARG A 185 -10.87 -12.22 -12.83
N ARG A 186 -11.74 -11.26 -13.12
CA ARG A 186 -11.59 -10.45 -14.35
C ARG A 186 -10.31 -9.63 -14.31
N LEU A 187 -9.92 -9.10 -13.13
CA LEU A 187 -8.74 -8.25 -12.99
C LEU A 187 -7.43 -9.05 -12.95
N PHE A 188 -7.37 -10.16 -12.22
CA PHE A 188 -6.13 -10.92 -11.98
C PHE A 188 -6.05 -12.26 -12.71
N GLY A 189 -7.16 -12.82 -13.20
CA GLY A 189 -7.25 -14.15 -13.77
C GLY A 189 -7.85 -15.17 -12.80
N ASP A 190 -8.46 -16.22 -13.34
CA ASP A 190 -9.17 -17.25 -12.56
C ASP A 190 -8.20 -18.03 -11.64
N ASP A 191 -7.01 -18.29 -12.12
CA ASP A 191 -5.94 -19.04 -11.45
C ASP A 191 -5.32 -18.29 -10.25
N ARG A 192 -5.59 -17.00 -10.13
CA ARG A 192 -5.05 -16.14 -9.06
C ARG A 192 -6.05 -15.78 -7.97
N VAL A 193 -7.28 -16.23 -8.06
CA VAL A 193 -8.34 -15.91 -7.09
C VAL A 193 -8.90 -17.19 -6.50
N ALA A 194 -8.56 -17.45 -5.25
CA ALA A 194 -8.95 -18.64 -4.50
C ALA A 194 -9.97 -18.31 -3.42
N ALA A 195 -11.03 -19.10 -3.32
CA ALA A 195 -11.92 -19.08 -2.18
C ALA A 195 -11.22 -19.72 -0.97
N THR A 196 -11.41 -19.14 0.22
CA THR A 196 -10.94 -19.67 1.49
C THR A 196 -12.13 -19.90 2.43
N LEU A 197 -11.90 -20.56 3.56
CA LEU A 197 -12.94 -20.78 4.59
C LEU A 197 -13.60 -19.46 5.06
N ASN A 198 -12.82 -18.38 5.14
CA ASN A 198 -13.25 -17.10 5.71
C ASN A 198 -13.38 -15.96 4.69
N GLY A 199 -13.16 -16.24 3.39
CA GLY A 199 -13.22 -15.18 2.40
C GLY A 199 -12.58 -15.54 1.06
N VAL A 200 -11.79 -14.62 0.51
CA VAL A 200 -11.11 -14.78 -0.76
C VAL A 200 -9.66 -14.30 -0.68
N GLU A 201 -8.75 -15.07 -1.26
CA GLU A 201 -7.34 -14.73 -1.42
C GLU A 201 -7.05 -14.44 -2.90
N ILE A 202 -6.28 -13.38 -3.16
CA ILE A 202 -5.92 -12.92 -4.49
C ILE A 202 -4.39 -12.84 -4.56
N ASP A 203 -3.79 -13.61 -5.47
CA ASP A 203 -2.39 -13.48 -5.85
C ASP A 203 -2.25 -12.35 -6.87
N THR A 204 -1.62 -11.26 -6.48
CA THR A 204 -1.36 -10.13 -7.38
C THR A 204 -0.12 -10.33 -8.24
N GLY A 205 0.60 -11.44 -8.06
CA GLY A 205 1.85 -11.79 -8.75
C GLY A 205 3.11 -11.61 -7.90
N ARG A 206 3.11 -10.73 -6.92
CA ARG A 206 4.24 -10.49 -5.98
C ARG A 206 3.80 -10.49 -4.52
N ASN A 207 2.56 -10.13 -4.30
CA ASN A 207 1.95 -9.91 -3.01
C ASN A 207 0.57 -10.57 -3.00
N ARG A 208 -0.10 -10.56 -1.85
CA ARG A 208 -1.46 -11.09 -1.72
C ARG A 208 -2.41 -10.04 -1.18
N LEU A 209 -3.67 -10.11 -1.61
CA LEU A 209 -4.80 -9.49 -0.94
C LEU A 209 -5.62 -10.60 -0.31
N ILE A 210 -5.99 -10.45 0.96
CA ILE A 210 -6.88 -11.38 1.66
C ILE A 210 -8.09 -10.59 2.13
N PHE A 211 -9.24 -10.85 1.54
CA PHE A 211 -10.52 -10.34 2.01
C PHE A 211 -11.15 -11.37 2.93
N ALA A 212 -11.43 -10.97 4.16
CA ALA A 212 -12.10 -11.78 5.15
C ALA A 212 -13.40 -11.10 5.63
N ARG A 213 -14.28 -11.87 6.26
CA ARG A 213 -15.41 -11.28 7.00
C ARG A 213 -14.88 -10.57 8.24
N PRO A 214 -15.55 -9.48 8.69
CA PRO A 214 -15.18 -8.83 9.94
C PRO A 214 -15.15 -9.83 11.10
N SER A 215 -14.15 -9.71 11.97
CA SER A 215 -14.08 -10.54 13.17
C SER A 215 -15.19 -10.15 14.16
N LEU A 216 -15.65 -11.11 14.94
CA LEU A 216 -16.64 -10.85 15.99
C LEU A 216 -16.09 -9.97 17.12
N SER A 217 -14.77 -9.77 17.17
CA SER A 217 -14.12 -8.89 18.15
C SER A 217 -14.34 -7.40 17.90
N GLY A 218 -14.83 -7.01 16.71
CA GLY A 218 -15.09 -5.61 16.36
C GLY A 218 -13.82 -4.74 16.21
N THR A 219 -12.64 -5.35 16.17
CA THR A 219 -11.36 -4.63 16.08
C THR A 219 -10.99 -4.22 14.66
N ASP A 220 -11.71 -4.73 13.65
CA ASP A 220 -11.36 -4.57 12.24
C ASP A 220 -11.80 -3.22 11.65
N GLY A 221 -12.65 -2.48 12.35
CA GLY A 221 -13.33 -1.30 11.83
C GLY A 221 -14.50 -1.64 10.89
N PRO A 222 -15.26 -0.64 10.42
CA PRO A 222 -16.38 -0.88 9.51
C PRO A 222 -15.86 -1.31 8.12
N PRO A 223 -16.44 -2.36 7.50
CA PRO A 223 -16.11 -2.76 6.14
C PRO A 223 -16.65 -1.74 5.11
N PRO A 224 -16.03 -1.64 3.90
CA PRO A 224 -14.77 -2.26 3.56
C PRO A 224 -13.57 -1.51 4.14
N ALA A 225 -12.56 -2.21 4.62
CA ALA A 225 -11.37 -1.58 5.17
C ALA A 225 -10.11 -2.45 5.00
N ILE A 226 -8.96 -1.81 4.82
CA ILE A 226 -7.66 -2.45 5.02
C ILE A 226 -7.40 -2.48 6.53
N THR A 227 -7.23 -3.68 7.08
CA THR A 227 -7.12 -3.92 8.53
C THR A 227 -5.68 -4.14 8.99
N ALA A 228 -4.85 -4.77 8.15
CA ALA A 228 -3.44 -4.99 8.47
C ALA A 228 -2.57 -5.07 7.22
N LEU A 229 -1.29 -4.75 7.39
CA LEU A 229 -0.26 -4.96 6.40
C LEU A 229 0.73 -6.01 6.93
N GLU A 230 0.87 -7.14 6.23
CA GLU A 230 1.93 -8.09 6.51
C GLU A 230 3.16 -7.72 5.69
N LEU A 231 4.26 -7.48 6.39
CA LEU A 231 5.55 -7.11 5.84
C LEU A 231 6.51 -8.29 5.92
N ARG A 232 7.25 -8.53 4.85
CA ARG A 232 8.29 -9.55 4.81
C ARG A 232 9.54 -9.02 5.50
N VAL A 233 10.08 -9.78 6.45
CA VAL A 233 11.37 -9.50 7.08
C VAL A 233 12.42 -10.54 6.67
N ALA A 234 13.67 -10.12 6.65
CA ALA A 234 14.79 -11.04 6.40
C ALA A 234 15.02 -12.03 7.58
N SER A 235 14.69 -11.59 8.81
CA SER A 235 14.74 -12.41 10.03
C SER A 235 13.76 -11.86 11.06
N ARG A 236 12.83 -12.69 11.52
CA ARG A 236 11.88 -12.36 12.60
C ARG A 236 12.59 -12.09 13.93
N ASP A 237 13.63 -12.86 14.23
CA ASP A 237 14.39 -12.68 15.44
C ASP A 237 15.08 -11.31 15.47
N ALA A 238 15.71 -10.92 14.36
CA ALA A 238 16.34 -9.59 14.24
C ALA A 238 15.30 -8.47 14.33
N ALA A 239 14.13 -8.61 13.69
CA ALA A 239 13.02 -7.67 13.81
C ALA A 239 12.51 -7.55 15.25
N SER A 240 12.33 -8.68 15.94
CA SER A 240 11.93 -8.74 17.36
C SER A 240 12.92 -8.00 18.27
N VAL A 241 14.22 -8.26 18.09
CA VAL A 241 15.29 -7.59 18.83
C VAL A 241 15.27 -6.08 18.59
N TYR A 242 15.09 -5.66 17.31
CA TYR A 242 15.01 -4.24 16.99
C TYR A 242 13.82 -3.57 17.69
N LEU A 243 12.60 -4.13 17.52
CA LEU A 243 11.37 -3.58 18.10
C LEU A 243 11.48 -3.46 19.63
N LYS A 244 12.02 -4.49 20.29
CA LYS A 244 12.26 -4.48 21.74
C LYS A 244 13.22 -3.36 22.16
N ASN A 245 14.35 -3.21 21.46
CA ASN A 245 15.34 -2.18 21.76
C ASN A 245 14.83 -0.76 21.49
N ALA A 246 13.94 -0.59 20.51
CA ALA A 246 13.28 0.67 20.20
C ALA A 246 12.09 1.00 21.15
N GLY A 247 11.79 0.12 22.12
CA GLY A 247 10.65 0.30 23.03
C GLY A 247 9.30 0.25 22.33
N ILE A 248 9.19 -0.50 21.21
CA ILE A 248 7.94 -0.71 20.49
C ILE A 248 7.22 -1.91 21.10
N ALA A 249 5.95 -1.71 21.48
CA ALA A 249 5.12 -2.82 21.95
C ALA A 249 4.70 -3.71 20.78
N PHE A 250 4.92 -5.00 20.90
CA PHE A 250 4.49 -6.00 19.94
C PHE A 250 4.09 -7.31 20.62
N MET A 251 3.34 -8.15 19.90
CA MET A 251 2.90 -9.46 20.33
C MET A 251 3.36 -10.53 19.34
N GLY A 252 3.87 -11.65 19.85
CA GLY A 252 4.11 -12.85 19.04
C GLY A 252 2.79 -13.58 18.77
N LEU A 253 2.51 -13.88 17.50
CA LEU A 253 1.34 -14.66 17.10
C LEU A 253 1.66 -16.18 17.11
N PRO A 254 0.63 -17.06 17.19
CA PRO A 254 0.83 -18.53 17.20
C PRO A 254 1.54 -19.06 15.95
N ASP A 255 1.43 -18.38 14.82
CA ASP A 255 2.11 -18.70 13.55
C ASP A 255 3.54 -18.13 13.46
N GLY A 256 4.02 -17.53 14.54
CA GLY A 256 5.36 -16.98 14.66
C GLY A 256 5.52 -15.55 14.13
N ARG A 257 4.50 -14.93 13.52
CA ARG A 257 4.56 -13.51 13.12
C ARG A 257 4.60 -12.61 14.36
N LEU A 258 5.15 -11.41 14.18
CA LEU A 258 5.10 -10.36 15.21
C LEU A 258 4.01 -9.35 14.80
N ALA A 259 3.15 -8.99 15.74
CA ALA A 259 2.08 -8.02 15.53
C ALA A 259 2.37 -6.71 16.29
N VAL A 260 2.40 -5.60 15.57
CA VAL A 260 2.52 -4.25 16.11
C VAL A 260 1.16 -3.56 15.97
N SER A 261 0.70 -2.95 17.04
CA SER A 261 -0.64 -2.35 17.10
C SER A 261 -0.75 -1.08 16.26
N PRO A 262 -1.97 -0.70 15.83
CA PRO A 262 -2.21 0.57 15.09
C PRO A 262 -1.73 1.82 15.85
N ALA A 263 -1.73 1.82 17.16
CA ALA A 263 -1.26 2.94 17.98
C ALA A 263 0.25 3.23 17.78
N GLU A 264 1.04 2.20 17.48
CA GLU A 264 2.48 2.33 17.22
C GLU A 264 2.81 2.72 15.77
N ALA A 265 1.84 2.63 14.84
CA ALA A 265 2.07 2.80 13.41
C ALA A 265 0.98 3.64 12.72
N THR A 266 0.62 4.80 13.30
CA THR A 266 -0.35 5.76 12.73
C THR A 266 -1.61 5.10 12.17
N GLY A 267 -2.32 4.33 13.02
CA GLY A 267 -3.55 3.64 12.62
C GLY A 267 -3.36 2.39 11.77
N THR A 268 -2.12 1.93 11.57
CA THR A 268 -1.80 0.75 10.74
C THR A 268 -1.44 -0.44 11.62
N SER A 269 -2.19 -1.54 11.56
CA SER A 269 -1.75 -2.81 12.13
C SER A 269 -0.66 -3.42 11.25
N LEU A 270 0.51 -3.70 11.83
CA LEU A 270 1.65 -4.29 11.12
C LEU A 270 1.91 -5.72 11.60
N LEU A 271 2.06 -6.63 10.65
CA LEU A 271 2.49 -8.01 10.88
C LEU A 271 3.86 -8.21 10.24
N PHE A 272 4.83 -8.72 11.00
CA PHE A 272 6.17 -9.02 10.50
C PHE A 272 6.30 -10.54 10.35
N GLY A 273 6.53 -11.02 9.12
CA GLY A 273 6.68 -12.44 8.78
C GLY A 273 7.81 -12.66 7.77
N GLU A 274 8.43 -13.81 7.76
CA GLU A 274 9.42 -14.24 6.76
C GLU A 274 8.74 -14.70 5.46
#